data_5b701ca7e787a28ec2ba14d600b9ff22
#
_entry.id   5b701ca7e787a28ec2ba14d600b9ff22
#
_cell.length_a   1.000
_cell.length_b   1.000
_cell.length_c   1.000
_cell.angle_alpha   90.00
_cell.angle_beta   90.00
_cell.angle_gamma   90.00
#
_symmetry.space_group_name_H-M   'P 1'
#
loop_
_entity.id
_entity.type
_entity.pdbx_description
1 polymer ?
#
loop_
_entity_poly.entity_id
_entity_poly.type
_entity_poly.pdbx_seq_one_letter_code
_entity_poly.pdbx_strand_id
1 'polypeptide(L)'
;MGAFFEPPFKKFVKKQTRSLQLVIEDEVEKIIITPNIGETKKGDLTGFRVHKFAHRKQKFLIAYRSQNEDIVFFKIGPHENFYRELKKYLREVEL
;
A
#
# COMPACT_ATOMS: atom_id res chain seq x y z
N MET A 1 7.19 17.46 1.77
CA MET A 1 6.78 16.11 1.38
C MET A 1 6.41 15.31 2.61
N GLY A 2 5.25 14.68 2.65
CA GLY A 2 4.79 13.88 3.76
C GLY A 2 4.34 12.49 3.32
N ALA A 3 4.31 11.58 4.28
CA ALA A 3 3.77 10.24 4.09
C ALA A 3 2.59 10.07 5.03
N PHE A 4 1.46 9.63 4.48
CA PHE A 4 0.23 9.46 5.24
C PHE A 4 -0.26 8.03 5.08
N PHE A 5 -0.85 7.49 6.14
CA PHE A 5 -1.27 6.10 6.15
C PHE A 5 -2.75 6.02 6.49
N GLU A 6 -3.53 5.42 5.58
CA GLU A 6 -4.95 5.23 5.79
C GLU A 6 -5.22 4.11 6.78
N PRO A 7 -6.42 4.10 7.43
CA PRO A 7 -6.73 3.09 8.45
C PRO A 7 -6.49 1.63 8.07
N PRO A 8 -6.84 1.17 6.85
CA PRO A 8 -6.57 -0.24 6.52
C PRO A 8 -5.08 -0.59 6.55
N PHE A 9 -4.22 0.35 6.13
CA PHE A 9 -2.78 0.15 6.18
C PHE A 9 -2.31 0.02 7.63
N LYS A 10 -2.69 0.98 8.46
CA LYS A 10 -2.30 0.98 9.88
C LYS A 10 -2.77 -0.26 10.61
N LYS A 11 -4.01 -0.67 10.38
CA LYS A 11 -4.58 -1.85 11.05
C LYS A 11 -3.83 -3.12 10.69
N PHE A 12 -3.47 -3.27 9.42
CA PHE A 12 -2.72 -4.44 8.98
C PHE A 12 -1.37 -4.50 9.67
N VAL A 13 -0.61 -3.41 9.63
CA VAL A 13 0.73 -3.36 10.21
C VAL A 13 0.71 -3.67 11.70
N LYS A 14 -0.26 -3.11 12.40
CA LYS A 14 -0.39 -3.28 13.85
C LYS A 14 -0.53 -4.74 14.28
N LYS A 15 -1.12 -5.57 13.43
CA LYS A 15 -1.37 -6.99 13.72
C LYS A 15 -0.22 -7.91 13.34
N GLN A 16 0.82 -7.40 12.71
CA GLN A 16 1.88 -8.25 12.19
C GLN A 16 2.99 -8.48 13.20
N THR A 17 3.79 -9.53 12.95
CA THR A 17 4.98 -9.79 13.75
C THR A 17 5.97 -8.64 13.60
N ARG A 18 6.85 -8.49 14.58
CA ARG A 18 7.89 -7.46 14.50
C ARG A 18 8.77 -7.65 13.27
N SER A 19 9.08 -8.89 12.93
CA SER A 19 9.88 -9.23 11.75
C SER A 19 9.24 -8.65 10.47
N LEU A 20 7.95 -8.86 10.28
CA LEU A 20 7.25 -8.34 9.11
C LEU A 20 7.12 -6.82 9.17
N GLN A 21 6.88 -6.25 10.35
CA GLN A 21 6.79 -4.79 10.50
C GLN A 21 8.08 -4.10 10.04
N LEU A 22 9.23 -4.67 10.36
CA LEU A 22 10.51 -4.11 9.93
C LEU A 22 10.67 -4.17 8.41
N VAL A 23 10.24 -5.27 7.80
CA VAL A 23 10.27 -5.39 6.33
C VAL A 23 9.33 -4.36 5.69
N ILE A 24 8.13 -4.16 6.27
CA ILE A 24 7.18 -3.16 5.77
C ILE A 24 7.79 -1.76 5.85
N GLU A 25 8.46 -1.42 6.95
CA GLU A 25 9.16 -0.14 7.09
C GLU A 25 10.14 0.09 5.94
N ASP A 26 10.95 -0.94 5.64
CA ASP A 26 11.93 -0.85 4.56
C ASP A 26 11.27 -0.66 3.21
N GLU A 27 10.16 -1.36 2.95
CA GLU A 27 9.46 -1.25 1.68
C GLU A 27 8.78 0.10 1.53
N VAL A 28 8.21 0.62 2.61
CA VAL A 28 7.63 1.98 2.62
C VAL A 28 8.72 3.02 2.32
N GLU A 29 9.89 2.87 2.91
CA GLU A 29 11.00 3.79 2.65
C GLU A 29 11.43 3.76 1.20
N LYS A 30 11.50 2.57 0.58
CA LYS A 30 11.80 2.45 -0.85
C LYS A 30 10.80 3.23 -1.70
N ILE A 31 9.53 3.18 -1.35
CA ILE A 31 8.49 3.90 -2.08
C ILE A 31 8.65 5.40 -1.90
N ILE A 32 8.96 5.84 -0.69
CA ILE A 32 9.15 7.27 -0.42
C ILE A 32 10.34 7.83 -1.21
N ILE A 33 11.43 7.07 -1.27
CA ILE A 33 12.64 7.47 -2.01
C ILE A 33 12.39 7.43 -3.52
N THR A 34 11.66 6.43 -4.00
CA THR A 34 11.39 6.24 -5.44
C THR A 34 9.89 6.01 -5.65
N PRO A 35 9.08 7.09 -5.65
CA PRO A 35 7.61 6.93 -5.74
C PRO A 35 7.12 6.21 -7.00
N ASN A 36 7.92 6.15 -8.03
CA ASN A 36 7.55 5.48 -9.28
C ASN A 36 7.86 3.97 -9.27
N ILE A 37 8.33 3.44 -8.15
CA ILE A 37 8.71 2.02 -8.07
C ILE A 37 7.53 1.08 -8.27
N GLY A 38 6.34 1.47 -7.81
CA GLY A 38 5.14 0.65 -7.94
C GLY A 38 4.57 0.65 -9.35
N GLU A 39 3.88 -0.42 -9.70
CA GLU A 39 3.22 -0.57 -10.99
C GLU A 39 1.97 0.31 -11.04
N THR A 40 1.81 1.07 -12.14
CA THR A 40 0.60 1.88 -12.32
C THR A 40 -0.60 1.00 -12.60
N LYS A 41 -1.77 1.44 -12.15
CA LYS A 41 -3.02 0.73 -12.36
C LYS A 41 -3.96 1.53 -13.25
N LYS A 42 -4.93 0.83 -13.84
CA LYS A 42 -5.90 1.40 -14.76
C LYS A 42 -7.32 1.17 -14.23
N GLY A 43 -8.31 1.73 -14.93
CA GLY A 43 -9.72 1.54 -14.58
C GLY A 43 -10.05 2.17 -13.25
N ASP A 44 -10.70 1.42 -12.38
CA ASP A 44 -11.14 1.89 -11.06
C ASP A 44 -9.98 2.33 -10.17
N LEU A 45 -8.77 1.90 -10.49
CA LEU A 45 -7.60 2.20 -9.68
C LEU A 45 -6.63 3.16 -10.38
N THR A 46 -7.12 3.89 -11.38
CA THR A 46 -6.31 4.90 -12.06
C THR A 46 -5.78 5.91 -11.04
N GLY A 47 -4.50 6.21 -11.14
CA GLY A 47 -3.82 7.11 -10.20
C GLY A 47 -3.14 6.40 -9.05
N PHE A 48 -3.46 5.12 -8.84
CA PHE A 48 -2.77 4.31 -7.84
C PHE A 48 -1.58 3.58 -8.44
N ARG A 49 -0.61 3.31 -7.58
CA ARG A 49 0.48 2.39 -7.87
C ARG A 49 0.45 1.26 -6.85
N VAL A 50 0.91 0.10 -7.25
CA VAL A 50 0.99 -1.06 -6.36
C VAL A 50 2.41 -1.59 -6.38
N HIS A 51 3.02 -1.64 -5.21
CA HIS A 51 4.36 -2.17 -5.00
C HIS A 51 4.26 -3.58 -4.42
N LYS A 52 5.04 -4.51 -4.99
CA LYS A 52 5.04 -5.90 -4.57
C LYS A 52 6.32 -6.22 -3.82
N PHE A 53 6.20 -7.01 -2.75
CA PHE A 53 7.35 -7.54 -2.06
C PHE A 53 7.01 -8.92 -1.49
N ALA A 54 8.03 -9.67 -1.12
CA ALA A 54 7.85 -10.99 -0.54
C ALA A 54 8.49 -11.06 0.83
N HIS A 55 7.86 -11.81 1.74
CA HIS A 55 8.40 -12.10 3.05
C HIS A 55 8.04 -13.53 3.40
N ARG A 56 9.05 -14.35 3.67
CA ARG A 56 8.87 -15.77 4.01
C ARG A 56 7.99 -16.50 2.98
N LYS A 57 8.30 -16.30 1.69
CA LYS A 57 7.62 -16.93 0.56
C LYS A 57 6.19 -16.48 0.35
N GLN A 58 5.71 -15.50 1.10
CA GLN A 58 4.40 -14.92 0.89
C GLN A 58 4.54 -13.59 0.17
N LYS A 59 3.66 -13.34 -0.81
CA LYS A 59 3.66 -12.08 -1.56
C LYS A 59 2.71 -11.09 -0.93
N PHE A 60 3.18 -9.86 -0.79
CA PHE A 60 2.40 -8.74 -0.25
C PHE A 60 2.35 -7.61 -1.26
N LEU A 61 1.27 -6.85 -1.19
CA LEU A 61 1.06 -5.69 -2.05
C LEU A 61 0.85 -4.46 -1.18
N ILE A 62 1.39 -3.32 -1.64
CA ILE A 62 1.15 -2.01 -1.04
C ILE A 62 0.54 -1.12 -2.11
N ALA A 63 -0.67 -0.62 -1.88
CA ALA A 63 -1.32 0.35 -2.76
C ALA A 63 -1.11 1.75 -2.20
N TYR A 64 -0.65 2.65 -3.05
CA TYR A 64 -0.38 4.02 -2.67
C TYR A 64 -0.64 4.96 -3.84
N ARG A 65 -0.71 6.25 -3.53
CA ARG A 65 -0.96 7.27 -4.53
C ARG A 65 -0.22 8.54 -4.14
N SER A 66 0.34 9.23 -5.13
CA SER A 66 0.93 10.55 -4.92
C SER A 66 -0.18 11.60 -4.98
N GLN A 67 -0.21 12.50 -4.01
CA GLN A 67 -1.15 13.61 -3.97
C GLN A 67 -0.35 14.88 -3.70
N ASN A 68 -0.21 15.71 -4.73
CA ASN A 68 0.70 16.87 -4.67
C ASN A 68 2.12 16.36 -4.45
N GLU A 69 2.76 16.77 -3.36
CA GLU A 69 4.10 16.29 -3.02
C GLU A 69 4.07 15.20 -1.94
N ASP A 70 2.88 14.75 -1.58
CA ASP A 70 2.71 13.75 -0.54
C ASP A 70 2.45 12.37 -1.13
N ILE A 71 2.72 11.34 -0.32
CA ILE A 71 2.40 9.96 -0.67
C ILE A 71 1.41 9.44 0.36
N VAL A 72 0.30 8.92 -0.13
CA VAL A 72 -0.72 8.33 0.74
C VAL A 72 -0.74 6.83 0.53
N PHE A 73 -0.50 6.08 1.61
CA PHE A 73 -0.50 4.62 1.62
C PHE A 73 -1.89 4.15 2.03
N PHE A 74 -2.60 3.50 1.10
CA PHE A 74 -4.01 3.15 1.30
C PHE A 74 -4.21 1.77 1.91
N LYS A 75 -3.46 0.79 1.43
CA LYS A 75 -3.68 -0.58 1.86
C LYS A 75 -2.41 -1.41 1.70
N ILE A 76 -2.24 -2.37 2.59
CA ILE A 76 -1.20 -3.39 2.49
C ILE A 76 -1.83 -4.73 2.89
N GLY A 77 -1.41 -5.79 2.23
CA GLY A 77 -1.89 -7.12 2.56
C GLY A 77 -1.40 -8.17 1.59
N PRO A 78 -1.75 -9.44 1.87
CA PRO A 78 -1.43 -10.53 0.96
C PRO A 78 -2.09 -10.32 -0.39
N HIS A 79 -1.53 -10.94 -1.42
CA HIS A 79 -2.03 -10.81 -2.78
C HIS A 79 -3.52 -11.22 -2.91
N GLU A 80 -3.94 -12.26 -2.18
CA GLU A 80 -5.31 -12.74 -2.25
C GLU A 80 -6.32 -11.70 -1.77
N ASN A 81 -7.34 -11.46 -2.57
CA ASN A 81 -8.44 -10.52 -2.27
C ASN A 81 -8.00 -9.06 -2.11
N PHE A 82 -6.72 -8.76 -2.32
CA PHE A 82 -6.19 -7.41 -2.11
C PHE A 82 -6.95 -6.35 -2.91
N TYR A 83 -7.11 -6.58 -4.22
CA TYR A 83 -7.73 -5.57 -5.08
C TYR A 83 -9.22 -5.42 -4.79
N ARG A 84 -9.90 -6.51 -4.47
CA ARG A 84 -11.32 -6.47 -4.11
C ARG A 84 -11.52 -5.65 -2.85
N GLU A 85 -10.69 -5.89 -1.84
CA GLU A 85 -10.77 -5.15 -0.57
C GLU A 85 -10.40 -3.68 -0.74
N LEU A 86 -9.40 -3.40 -1.56
CA LEU A 86 -9.02 -2.02 -1.85
C LEU A 86 -10.15 -1.26 -2.52
N LYS A 87 -10.77 -1.85 -3.54
CA LYS A 87 -11.88 -1.22 -4.25
C LYS A 87 -13.07 -0.98 -3.32
N LYS A 88 -13.34 -1.93 -2.44
CA LYS A 88 -14.42 -1.78 -1.46
C LYS A 88 -14.14 -0.60 -0.53
N TYR A 89 -12.94 -0.51 0.00
CA TYR A 89 -12.55 0.60 0.86
C TYR A 89 -12.69 1.94 0.15
N LEU A 90 -12.24 2.03 -1.08
CA LEU A 90 -12.32 3.28 -1.84
C LEU A 90 -13.76 3.70 -2.08
N ARG A 91 -14.66 2.77 -2.33
CA ARG A 91 -16.08 3.08 -2.46
C ARG A 91 -16.68 3.62 -1.17
N GLU A 92 -16.20 3.15 -0.03
CA GLU A 92 -16.71 3.57 1.27
C GLU A 92 -16.24 4.96 1.66
N VAL A 93 -15.03 5.35 1.28
CA VAL A 93 -14.42 6.60 1.75
C VAL A 93 -14.35 7.72 0.72
N GLU A 94 -14.48 7.41 -0.57
CA GLU A 94 -14.37 8.42 -1.63
C GLU A 94 -15.70 8.78 -2.29
N LEU A 95 -16.79 8.31 -1.73
CA LEU A 95 -18.13 8.66 -2.23
C LEU A 95 -18.53 10.08 -1.84
#